data_52fec49121ad4677ca7d983f1412b5ca
#
_entry.id   52fec49121ad4677ca7d983f1412b5ca
#
_cell.length_a   1.000
_cell.length_b   1.000
_cell.length_c   1.000
_cell.angle_alpha   90.00
_cell.angle_beta   90.00
_cell.angle_gamma   90.00
#
_symmetry.space_group_name_H-M   'P 1'
#
loop_
_entity.id
_entity.type
_entity.pdbx_description
1 polymer ?
#
loop_
_entity_poly.entity_id
_entity_poly.type
_entity_poly.pdbx_seq_one_letter_code
_entity_poly.pdbx_strand_id
1 'polypeptide(L)'
;MQISDSLKQKAEKCGIALSHYDIDGHLIFADEKTVLTFVELLQPPPKAKGQFDDVLAAFENEPIDYRLNRLDLPPSAEYRYQLIDESNAILLEKILSNLSALSLPPLPFGYYQLSIFSDTEQYRVRLLISPKTAFQPSVLKNKKVWGVNVQLYSLRSEQNWGIGDFGDLAALIEQSAKQGADYVGINPLHLPYPEIGR
;
A
#
# COMPACT_ATOMS: atom_id res chain seq x y z
N MET A 1 -13.25 -20.37 -29.42
CA MET A 1 -13.03 -21.38 -28.38
C MET A 1 -13.42 -20.73 -27.06
N GLN A 2 -14.34 -21.33 -26.31
CA GLN A 2 -14.82 -20.70 -25.05
C GLN A 2 -13.89 -21.11 -23.91
N ILE A 3 -13.28 -20.13 -23.24
CA ILE A 3 -12.50 -20.35 -22.02
C ILE A 3 -13.40 -21.00 -20.96
N SER A 4 -12.93 -22.08 -20.32
CA SER A 4 -13.69 -22.78 -19.28
C SER A 4 -13.97 -21.86 -18.07
N ASP A 5 -15.10 -22.05 -17.40
CA ASP A 5 -15.46 -21.19 -16.25
C ASP A 5 -14.46 -21.34 -15.09
N SER A 6 -13.89 -22.51 -14.91
CA SER A 6 -12.79 -22.75 -13.94
C SER A 6 -11.54 -21.92 -14.26
N LEU A 7 -11.18 -21.80 -15.55
CA LEU A 7 -10.03 -20.99 -15.97
C LEU A 7 -10.31 -19.49 -15.89
N LYS A 8 -11.55 -19.06 -16.17
CA LYS A 8 -11.97 -17.67 -15.94
C LYS A 8 -11.83 -17.25 -14.49
N GLN A 9 -12.30 -18.07 -13.54
CA GLN A 9 -12.16 -17.80 -12.11
C GLN A 9 -10.69 -17.72 -11.67
N LYS A 10 -9.83 -18.60 -12.20
CA LYS A 10 -8.40 -18.55 -11.91
C LYS A 10 -7.76 -17.28 -12.48
N ALA A 11 -8.11 -16.90 -13.71
CA ALA A 11 -7.62 -15.69 -14.34
C ALA A 11 -8.03 -14.44 -13.55
N GLU A 12 -9.27 -14.37 -13.10
CA GLU A 12 -9.77 -13.28 -12.26
C GLU A 12 -9.01 -13.18 -10.92
N LYS A 13 -8.77 -14.31 -10.25
CA LYS A 13 -7.96 -14.36 -9.02
C LYS A 13 -6.51 -13.89 -9.24
N CYS A 14 -5.96 -14.08 -10.44
CA CYS A 14 -4.62 -13.61 -10.84
C CYS A 14 -4.63 -12.17 -11.39
N GLY A 15 -5.79 -11.50 -11.48
CA GLY A 15 -5.91 -10.16 -12.06
C GLY A 15 -5.71 -10.11 -13.58
N ILE A 16 -5.93 -11.23 -14.28
CA ILE A 16 -5.77 -11.35 -15.74
C ILE A 16 -7.06 -10.92 -16.41
N ALA A 17 -6.98 -9.86 -17.24
CA ALA A 17 -8.08 -9.43 -18.08
C ALA A 17 -8.30 -10.44 -19.24
N LEU A 18 -9.54 -10.88 -19.42
CA LEU A 18 -9.91 -11.82 -20.48
C LEU A 18 -10.19 -11.14 -21.82
N SER A 19 -10.23 -9.82 -21.85
CA SER A 19 -10.42 -9.02 -23.07
C SER A 19 -9.82 -7.63 -22.90
N HIS A 20 -9.50 -7.00 -24.01
CA HIS A 20 -9.06 -5.60 -24.09
C HIS A 20 -9.57 -4.97 -25.39
N TYR A 21 -9.56 -3.66 -25.45
CA TYR A 21 -9.82 -2.94 -26.69
C TYR A 21 -8.50 -2.69 -27.43
N ASP A 22 -8.50 -2.94 -28.75
CA ASP A 22 -7.38 -2.57 -29.62
C ASP A 22 -7.35 -1.06 -29.89
N ILE A 23 -6.39 -0.62 -30.67
CA ILE A 23 -6.22 0.81 -31.04
C ILE A 23 -7.38 1.37 -31.88
N ASP A 24 -8.14 0.50 -32.53
CA ASP A 24 -9.30 0.84 -33.36
C ASP A 24 -10.63 0.75 -32.59
N GLY A 25 -10.58 0.38 -31.32
CA GLY A 25 -11.73 0.26 -30.43
C GLY A 25 -12.50 -1.06 -30.55
N HIS A 26 -11.93 -2.09 -31.20
CA HIS A 26 -12.52 -3.42 -31.24
C HIS A 26 -12.20 -4.22 -29.98
N LEU A 27 -13.19 -4.95 -29.46
CA LEU A 27 -13.00 -5.82 -28.31
C LEU A 27 -12.30 -7.12 -28.75
N ILE A 28 -11.09 -7.32 -28.25
CA ILE A 28 -10.29 -8.52 -28.48
C ILE A 28 -10.35 -9.40 -27.24
N PHE A 29 -10.63 -10.69 -27.44
CA PHE A 29 -10.63 -11.69 -26.37
C PHE A 29 -9.31 -12.46 -26.36
N ALA A 30 -8.79 -12.71 -25.16
CA ALA A 30 -7.63 -13.57 -24.98
C ALA A 30 -7.97 -15.02 -25.36
N ASP A 31 -7.05 -15.71 -25.99
CA ASP A 31 -7.19 -17.14 -26.24
C ASP A 31 -6.89 -17.97 -24.99
N GLU A 32 -7.47 -19.17 -24.94
CA GLU A 32 -7.38 -20.06 -23.77
C GLU A 32 -5.92 -20.40 -23.39
N LYS A 33 -5.07 -20.62 -24.40
CA LYS A 33 -3.66 -20.97 -24.20
C LYS A 33 -2.89 -19.81 -23.56
N THR A 34 -3.12 -18.60 -24.03
CA THR A 34 -2.53 -17.37 -23.45
C THR A 34 -2.97 -17.21 -22.00
N VAL A 35 -4.27 -17.33 -21.72
CA VAL A 35 -4.79 -17.22 -20.35
C VAL A 35 -4.20 -18.29 -19.45
N LEU A 36 -4.13 -19.54 -19.90
CA LEU A 36 -3.53 -20.64 -19.14
C LEU A 36 -2.06 -20.36 -18.80
N THR A 37 -1.29 -19.94 -19.80
CA THR A 37 0.12 -19.60 -19.59
C THR A 37 0.31 -18.51 -18.55
N PHE A 38 -0.49 -17.43 -18.62
CA PHE A 38 -0.39 -16.36 -17.62
C PHE A 38 -0.89 -16.77 -16.23
N VAL A 39 -1.93 -17.61 -16.14
CA VAL A 39 -2.37 -18.17 -14.86
C VAL A 39 -1.26 -19.01 -14.22
N GLU A 40 -0.53 -19.82 -15.00
CA GLU A 40 0.59 -20.61 -14.51
C GLU A 40 1.77 -19.74 -14.04
N LEU A 41 2.09 -18.68 -14.81
CA LEU A 41 3.19 -17.77 -14.48
C LEU A 41 2.88 -16.84 -13.29
N LEU A 42 1.62 -16.41 -13.15
CA LEU A 42 1.17 -15.47 -12.14
C LEU A 42 0.55 -16.16 -10.92
N GLN A 43 0.66 -17.49 -10.81
CA GLN A 43 0.25 -18.16 -9.58
C GLN A 43 0.90 -17.45 -8.38
N PRO A 44 0.09 -16.95 -7.43
CA PRO A 44 0.64 -16.28 -6.28
C PRO A 44 1.59 -17.24 -5.57
N PRO A 45 2.79 -16.80 -5.18
CA PRO A 45 3.70 -17.64 -4.42
C PRO A 45 2.99 -18.12 -3.15
N PRO A 46 3.33 -19.29 -2.63
CA PRO A 46 2.77 -19.77 -1.38
C PRO A 46 2.96 -18.69 -0.31
N LYS A 47 1.92 -18.43 0.48
CA LYS A 47 1.93 -17.36 1.48
C LYS A 47 3.20 -17.43 2.32
N ALA A 48 3.97 -16.36 2.34
CA ALA A 48 5.13 -16.24 3.21
C ALA A 48 4.65 -16.22 4.68
N LYS A 49 5.41 -16.82 5.59
CA LYS A 49 5.12 -16.72 7.02
C LYS A 49 4.96 -15.25 7.44
N GLY A 50 3.82 -14.91 8.02
CA GLY A 50 3.50 -13.55 8.45
C GLY A 50 2.82 -12.66 7.39
N GLN A 51 2.57 -13.15 6.18
CA GLN A 51 1.82 -12.43 5.17
C GLN A 51 0.35 -12.27 5.59
N PHE A 52 -0.23 -11.11 5.31
CA PHE A 52 -1.66 -10.86 5.50
C PHE A 52 -2.45 -11.45 4.33
N ASP A 53 -3.65 -11.94 4.65
CA ASP A 53 -4.59 -12.49 3.68
C ASP A 53 -5.33 -11.38 2.92
N ASP A 54 -5.54 -10.26 3.61
CA ASP A 54 -6.20 -9.09 3.06
C ASP A 54 -5.76 -7.80 3.76
N VAL A 55 -6.09 -6.66 3.16
CA VAL A 55 -5.85 -5.32 3.71
C VAL A 55 -7.14 -4.52 3.60
N LEU A 56 -7.55 -3.89 4.68
CA LEU A 56 -8.67 -2.95 4.73
C LEU A 56 -8.18 -1.57 5.18
N ALA A 57 -8.53 -0.54 4.42
CA ALA A 57 -8.36 0.85 4.83
C ALA A 57 -9.70 1.44 5.27
N ALA A 58 -9.68 2.19 6.37
CA ALA A 58 -10.85 2.91 6.89
C ALA A 58 -10.41 4.24 7.53
N PHE A 59 -11.39 5.11 7.81
CA PHE A 59 -11.11 6.36 8.52
C PHE A 59 -11.25 6.19 10.03
N GLU A 60 -10.47 6.98 10.77
CA GLU A 60 -10.54 7.02 12.23
C GLU A 60 -11.92 7.42 12.72
N ASN A 61 -12.33 6.85 13.86
CA ASN A 61 -13.57 7.15 14.55
C ASN A 61 -14.86 6.88 13.73
N GLU A 62 -14.76 6.07 12.67
CA GLU A 62 -15.90 5.59 11.90
C GLU A 62 -16.14 4.09 12.14
N PRO A 63 -17.40 3.61 12.06
CA PRO A 63 -17.69 2.18 12.05
C PRO A 63 -16.98 1.48 10.89
N ILE A 64 -16.45 0.29 11.16
CA ILE A 64 -15.69 -0.48 10.18
C ILE A 64 -16.46 -1.75 9.86
N ASP A 65 -16.89 -1.91 8.60
CA ASP A 65 -17.55 -3.11 8.12
C ASP A 65 -16.59 -3.88 7.20
N TYR A 66 -16.22 -5.08 7.63
CA TYR A 66 -15.37 -5.98 6.87
C TYR A 66 -16.20 -7.13 6.28
N ARG A 67 -16.19 -7.26 4.96
CA ARG A 67 -16.89 -8.35 4.26
C ARG A 67 -16.04 -9.61 4.26
N LEU A 68 -16.53 -10.65 4.92
CA LEU A 68 -15.81 -11.92 5.09
C LEU A 68 -15.68 -12.73 3.79
N ASN A 69 -16.51 -12.46 2.78
CA ASN A 69 -16.35 -13.08 1.46
C ASN A 69 -15.09 -12.69 0.70
N ARG A 70 -14.30 -11.73 1.21
CA ARG A 70 -12.96 -11.41 0.72
C ARG A 70 -11.92 -12.46 1.12
N LEU A 71 -12.26 -13.28 2.09
CA LEU A 71 -11.46 -14.42 2.53
C LEU A 71 -12.13 -15.71 2.06
N ASP A 72 -11.35 -16.64 1.52
CA ASP A 72 -11.82 -17.99 1.18
C ASP A 72 -11.93 -18.81 2.48
N LEU A 73 -12.93 -18.50 3.31
CA LEU A 73 -13.14 -19.18 4.59
C LEU A 73 -13.70 -20.59 4.35
N PRO A 74 -13.06 -21.67 4.87
CA PRO A 74 -13.57 -23.02 4.77
C PRO A 74 -14.85 -23.18 5.64
N PRO A 75 -15.68 -24.18 5.39
CA PRO A 75 -16.72 -24.55 6.33
C PRO A 75 -16.12 -24.87 7.70
N SER A 76 -16.61 -24.22 8.75
CA SER A 76 -16.19 -24.43 10.14
C SER A 76 -17.41 -24.39 11.05
N ALA A 77 -17.34 -25.13 12.15
CA ALA A 77 -18.40 -25.15 13.15
C ALA A 77 -18.51 -23.80 13.88
N GLU A 78 -17.36 -23.18 14.11
CA GLU A 78 -17.26 -21.90 14.80
C GLU A 78 -16.10 -21.08 14.24
N TYR A 79 -16.30 -19.76 14.14
CA TYR A 79 -15.25 -18.81 13.88
C TYR A 79 -15.10 -17.85 15.04
N ARG A 80 -13.84 -17.57 15.41
CA ARG A 80 -13.48 -16.53 16.39
C ARG A 80 -12.66 -15.45 15.71
N TYR A 81 -12.71 -14.24 16.23
CA TYR A 81 -11.82 -13.19 15.78
C TYR A 81 -11.22 -12.40 16.93
N GLN A 82 -10.04 -11.90 16.71
CA GLN A 82 -9.30 -11.00 17.60
C GLN A 82 -8.90 -9.76 16.84
N LEU A 83 -9.07 -8.60 17.47
CA LEU A 83 -8.55 -7.33 17.01
C LEU A 83 -7.35 -6.97 17.89
N ILE A 84 -6.21 -6.72 17.26
CA ILE A 84 -4.92 -6.51 17.92
C ILE A 84 -4.33 -5.18 17.46
N ASP A 85 -3.79 -4.38 18.36
CA ASP A 85 -3.10 -3.12 18.05
C ASP A 85 -1.60 -3.32 17.73
N GLU A 86 -0.90 -2.21 17.48
CA GLU A 86 0.54 -2.21 17.17
C GLU A 86 1.42 -2.69 18.34
N SER A 87 0.92 -2.61 19.58
CA SER A 87 1.62 -3.12 20.77
C SER A 87 1.39 -4.61 21.03
N ASN A 88 0.63 -5.28 20.15
CA ASN A 88 0.12 -6.64 20.29
C ASN A 88 -0.89 -6.81 21.45
N ALA A 89 -1.52 -5.75 21.89
CA ALA A 89 -2.61 -5.84 22.84
C ALA A 89 -3.91 -6.27 22.14
N ILE A 90 -4.61 -7.26 22.71
CA ILE A 90 -5.91 -7.68 22.22
C ILE A 90 -6.96 -6.68 22.68
N LEU A 91 -7.51 -5.92 21.73
CA LEU A 91 -8.55 -4.92 21.99
C LEU A 91 -9.95 -5.56 22.04
N LEU A 92 -10.14 -6.61 21.29
CA LEU A 92 -11.42 -7.28 21.16
C LEU A 92 -11.22 -8.75 20.78
N GLU A 93 -11.99 -9.63 21.42
CA GLU A 93 -12.10 -11.05 21.05
C GLU A 93 -13.56 -11.47 21.12
N LYS A 94 -14.08 -12.07 20.05
CA LYS A 94 -15.47 -12.52 19.97
C LYS A 94 -15.63 -13.70 19.02
N ILE A 95 -16.77 -14.40 19.18
CA ILE A 95 -17.27 -15.38 18.21
C ILE A 95 -17.98 -14.65 17.08
N LEU A 96 -17.76 -15.11 15.85
CA LEU A 96 -18.47 -14.61 14.67
C LEU A 96 -19.89 -15.18 14.63
N SER A 97 -20.88 -14.32 14.78
CA SER A 97 -22.29 -14.68 14.68
C SER A 97 -22.84 -14.61 13.25
N ASN A 98 -22.09 -13.98 12.32
CA ASN A 98 -22.49 -13.81 10.93
C ASN A 98 -21.28 -13.92 10.01
N LEU A 99 -21.36 -14.81 9.01
CA LEU A 99 -20.29 -15.01 8.02
C LEU A 99 -20.33 -14.05 6.83
N SER A 100 -21.31 -13.16 6.75
CA SER A 100 -21.41 -12.20 5.64
C SER A 100 -20.57 -10.96 5.86
N ALA A 101 -20.63 -10.40 7.06
CA ALA A 101 -19.90 -9.18 7.43
C ALA A 101 -19.56 -9.16 8.91
N LEU A 102 -18.42 -8.53 9.23
CA LEU A 102 -17.96 -8.27 10.57
C LEU A 102 -17.95 -6.77 10.80
N SER A 103 -18.75 -6.29 11.74
CA SER A 103 -18.71 -4.90 12.19
C SER A 103 -17.74 -4.74 13.37
N LEU A 104 -16.75 -3.88 13.19
CA LEU A 104 -15.78 -3.51 14.22
C LEU A 104 -16.13 -2.12 14.78
N PRO A 105 -15.78 -1.86 16.05
CA PRO A 105 -15.98 -0.52 16.63
C PRO A 105 -15.13 0.53 15.91
N PRO A 106 -15.49 1.80 16.01
CA PRO A 106 -14.62 2.89 15.62
C PRO A 106 -13.27 2.79 16.29
N LEU A 107 -12.18 2.99 15.52
CA LEU A 107 -10.81 2.90 16.02
C LEU A 107 -10.10 4.25 15.84
N PRO A 108 -9.16 4.60 16.72
CA PRO A 108 -8.19 5.67 16.48
C PRO A 108 -7.34 5.39 15.24
N PHE A 109 -6.70 6.41 14.67
CA PHE A 109 -5.74 6.18 13.59
C PHE A 109 -4.59 5.29 14.07
N GLY A 110 -4.10 4.41 13.19
CA GLY A 110 -3.06 3.44 13.50
C GLY A 110 -3.15 2.20 12.63
N TYR A 111 -2.30 1.25 12.93
CA TYR A 111 -2.28 -0.05 12.28
C TYR A 111 -2.82 -1.10 13.23
N TYR A 112 -3.73 -1.93 12.73
CA TYR A 112 -4.31 -3.00 13.52
C TYR A 112 -4.24 -4.30 12.74
N GLN A 113 -4.37 -5.40 13.45
CA GLN A 113 -4.51 -6.72 12.87
C GLN A 113 -5.83 -7.34 13.32
N LEU A 114 -6.65 -7.73 12.36
CA LEU A 114 -7.80 -8.59 12.58
C LEU A 114 -7.37 -10.02 12.26
N SER A 115 -7.40 -10.89 13.27
CA SER A 115 -7.14 -12.31 13.13
C SER A 115 -8.46 -13.07 13.22
N ILE A 116 -8.74 -13.92 12.24
CA ILE A 116 -9.93 -14.76 12.20
C ILE A 116 -9.47 -16.21 12.26
N PHE A 117 -10.02 -16.97 13.18
CA PHE A 117 -9.66 -18.36 13.44
C PHE A 117 -10.84 -19.26 13.09
N SER A 118 -10.57 -20.30 12.30
CA SER A 118 -11.41 -21.47 12.12
C SER A 118 -10.87 -22.64 12.97
N ASP A 119 -11.49 -23.80 12.87
CA ASP A 119 -11.02 -25.02 13.57
C ASP A 119 -9.60 -25.44 13.13
N THR A 120 -9.18 -25.09 11.89
CA THR A 120 -7.95 -25.57 11.27
C THR A 120 -7.01 -24.47 10.80
N GLU A 121 -7.51 -23.23 10.59
CA GLU A 121 -6.75 -22.17 9.93
C GLU A 121 -6.88 -20.83 10.64
N GLN A 122 -5.92 -19.97 10.40
CA GLN A 122 -5.91 -18.56 10.83
C GLN A 122 -5.76 -17.66 9.61
N TYR A 123 -6.65 -16.67 9.52
CA TYR A 123 -6.62 -15.62 8.53
C TYR A 123 -6.23 -14.30 9.20
N ARG A 124 -5.42 -13.50 8.51
CA ARG A 124 -4.94 -12.21 9.02
C ARG A 124 -5.28 -11.11 8.05
N VAL A 125 -5.98 -10.09 8.55
CA VAL A 125 -6.31 -8.89 7.79
C VAL A 125 -5.58 -7.70 8.41
N ARG A 126 -4.85 -6.95 7.60
CA ARG A 126 -4.25 -5.69 8.04
C ARG A 126 -5.30 -4.59 7.97
N LEU A 127 -5.55 -3.91 9.07
CA LEU A 127 -6.39 -2.71 9.09
C LEU A 127 -5.50 -1.47 9.11
N LEU A 128 -5.72 -0.57 8.16
CA LEU A 128 -5.05 0.72 8.03
C LEU A 128 -6.06 1.80 8.37
N ILE A 129 -6.02 2.30 9.60
CA ILE A 129 -6.94 3.35 10.05
C ILE A 129 -6.25 4.69 9.88
N SER A 130 -6.76 5.52 8.99
CA SER A 130 -6.16 6.80 8.64
C SER A 130 -7.02 7.98 9.12
N PRO A 131 -6.41 9.12 9.46
CA PRO A 131 -7.17 10.35 9.66
C PRO A 131 -7.79 10.81 8.33
N LYS A 132 -8.89 11.55 8.40
CA LYS A 132 -9.57 12.13 7.21
C LYS A 132 -8.76 13.23 6.52
N THR A 133 -7.82 13.81 7.23
CA THR A 133 -7.00 14.92 6.74
C THR A 133 -5.52 14.58 6.89
N ALA A 134 -4.70 15.05 5.96
CA ALA A 134 -3.26 14.93 6.08
C ALA A 134 -2.76 15.60 7.38
N PHE A 135 -1.75 14.98 8.01
CA PHE A 135 -1.13 15.53 9.19
C PHE A 135 -0.56 16.91 8.90
N GLN A 136 -0.94 17.89 9.73
CA GLN A 136 -0.37 19.23 9.74
C GLN A 136 0.34 19.46 11.07
N PRO A 137 1.67 19.64 11.08
CA PRO A 137 2.40 20.00 12.30
C PRO A 137 1.81 21.26 12.93
N SER A 138 1.79 21.31 14.26
CA SER A 138 1.22 22.45 14.98
C SER A 138 1.90 23.79 14.62
N VAL A 139 3.19 23.76 14.30
CA VAL A 139 3.97 24.93 13.86
C VAL A 139 3.50 25.50 12.52
N LEU A 140 2.80 24.69 11.69
CA LEU A 140 2.25 25.14 10.41
C LEU A 140 0.78 25.55 10.48
N LYS A 141 0.11 25.37 11.62
CA LYS A 141 -1.27 25.83 11.80
C LYS A 141 -1.32 27.35 11.66
N ASN A 142 -2.10 27.82 10.69
CA ASN A 142 -2.28 29.25 10.39
C ASN A 142 -1.02 29.98 9.89
N LYS A 143 0.02 29.28 9.47
CA LYS A 143 1.24 29.85 8.89
C LYS A 143 1.40 29.38 7.44
N LYS A 144 1.64 30.32 6.53
CA LYS A 144 2.15 29.99 5.20
C LYS A 144 3.66 29.83 5.31
N VAL A 145 4.18 28.74 4.76
CA VAL A 145 5.62 28.47 4.69
C VAL A 145 6.05 28.47 3.23
N TRP A 146 7.29 28.88 2.98
CA TRP A 146 7.89 28.83 1.66
C TRP A 146 9.32 28.30 1.73
N GLY A 147 9.79 27.72 0.66
CA GLY A 147 11.13 27.19 0.58
C GLY A 147 11.55 26.89 -0.85
N VAL A 148 12.76 26.37 -1.00
CA VAL A 148 13.36 26.05 -2.29
C VAL A 148 13.48 24.55 -2.42
N ASN A 149 13.06 24.01 -3.58
CA ASN A 149 13.32 22.63 -3.94
C ASN A 149 14.38 22.59 -5.04
N VAL A 150 15.42 21.77 -4.86
CA VAL A 150 16.53 21.70 -5.79
C VAL A 150 17.00 20.26 -5.97
N GLN A 151 17.52 19.97 -7.14
CA GLN A 151 18.28 18.76 -7.37
C GLN A 151 19.73 19.02 -6.92
N LEU A 152 20.16 18.40 -5.80
CA LEU A 152 21.47 18.68 -5.21
C LEU A 152 22.61 18.58 -6.23
N TYR A 153 22.63 17.52 -7.01
CA TYR A 153 23.70 17.28 -8.00
C TYR A 153 23.74 18.32 -9.15
N SER A 154 22.69 19.13 -9.33
CA SER A 154 22.66 20.19 -10.37
C SER A 154 23.21 21.52 -9.90
N LEU A 155 23.49 21.68 -8.61
CA LEU A 155 24.10 22.89 -8.07
C LEU A 155 25.52 23.09 -8.63
N ARG A 156 25.85 24.37 -8.83
CA ARG A 156 27.20 24.78 -9.31
C ARG A 156 27.79 25.80 -8.34
N SER A 157 29.03 25.56 -7.94
CA SER A 157 29.85 26.49 -7.18
C SER A 157 31.29 26.44 -7.67
N GLU A 158 32.10 27.37 -7.21
CA GLU A 158 33.51 27.35 -7.49
C GLU A 158 34.28 26.27 -6.71
N GLN A 159 33.64 25.66 -5.71
CA GLN A 159 34.24 24.70 -4.79
C GLN A 159 33.89 23.24 -5.14
N ASN A 160 32.81 23.00 -5.89
CA ASN A 160 32.43 21.65 -6.25
C ASN A 160 33.14 21.17 -7.53
N TRP A 161 33.17 19.87 -7.72
CA TRP A 161 33.82 19.22 -8.88
C TRP A 161 32.93 19.05 -10.09
N GLY A 162 31.94 19.95 -10.26
CA GLY A 162 30.98 19.91 -11.34
C GLY A 162 29.70 19.15 -11.00
N ILE A 163 29.59 18.64 -9.81
CA ILE A 163 28.40 18.00 -9.22
C ILE A 163 28.19 18.62 -7.85
N GLY A 164 26.97 19.14 -7.60
CA GLY A 164 26.66 19.73 -6.31
C GLY A 164 26.76 18.70 -5.17
N ASP A 165 27.36 19.13 -4.08
CA ASP A 165 27.65 18.32 -2.90
C ASP A 165 27.01 18.89 -1.62
N PHE A 166 27.32 18.32 -0.46
CA PHE A 166 26.79 18.78 0.83
C PHE A 166 27.31 20.15 1.25
N GLY A 167 28.47 20.60 0.74
CA GLY A 167 28.99 21.95 0.93
C GLY A 167 28.09 22.98 0.22
N ASP A 168 27.69 22.68 -1.03
CA ASP A 168 26.73 23.47 -1.79
C ASP A 168 25.36 23.51 -1.11
N LEU A 169 24.92 22.37 -0.56
CA LEU A 169 23.67 22.31 0.20
C LEU A 169 23.72 23.20 1.43
N ALA A 170 24.80 23.17 2.20
CA ALA A 170 24.97 24.01 3.38
C ALA A 170 24.91 25.50 3.00
N ALA A 171 25.61 25.90 1.95
CA ALA A 171 25.59 27.28 1.45
C ALA A 171 24.18 27.70 0.99
N LEU A 172 23.46 26.80 0.29
CA LEU A 172 22.09 27.07 -0.14
C LEU A 172 21.13 27.22 1.05
N ILE A 173 21.26 26.35 2.08
CA ILE A 173 20.45 26.46 3.31
C ILE A 173 20.69 27.79 4.01
N GLU A 174 21.94 28.18 4.21
CA GLU A 174 22.27 29.46 4.84
C GLU A 174 21.72 30.66 4.06
N GLN A 175 21.86 30.63 2.74
CA GLN A 175 21.37 31.72 1.89
C GLN A 175 19.85 31.78 1.87
N SER A 176 19.18 30.63 1.77
CA SER A 176 17.73 30.54 1.81
C SER A 176 17.16 31.01 3.16
N ALA A 177 17.81 30.64 4.27
CA ALA A 177 17.42 31.06 5.61
C ALA A 177 17.55 32.58 5.78
N LYS A 178 18.63 33.20 5.25
CA LYS A 178 18.79 34.66 5.25
C LYS A 178 17.67 35.39 4.47
N GLN A 179 17.08 34.73 3.49
CA GLN A 179 15.92 35.23 2.74
C GLN A 179 14.58 34.94 3.41
N GLY A 180 14.60 34.25 4.56
CA GLY A 180 13.40 33.91 5.32
C GLY A 180 12.70 32.64 4.85
N ALA A 181 13.35 31.76 4.10
CA ALA A 181 12.79 30.48 3.74
C ALA A 181 12.65 29.58 4.99
N ASP A 182 11.59 28.80 5.03
CA ASP A 182 11.29 27.88 6.13
C ASP A 182 11.89 26.49 5.88
N TYR A 183 12.18 26.12 4.62
CA TYR A 183 12.78 24.82 4.28
C TYR A 183 13.58 24.86 2.97
N VAL A 184 14.48 23.89 2.85
CA VAL A 184 15.11 23.50 1.58
C VAL A 184 14.82 22.02 1.35
N GLY A 185 14.21 21.72 0.21
CA GLY A 185 13.96 20.33 -0.21
C GLY A 185 14.99 19.88 -1.24
N ILE A 186 15.41 18.65 -1.16
CA ILE A 186 16.30 18.03 -2.16
C ILE A 186 15.65 16.76 -2.71
N ASN A 187 16.06 16.37 -3.93
CA ASN A 187 15.69 15.07 -4.48
C ASN A 187 16.28 13.93 -3.61
N PRO A 188 15.71 12.72 -3.67
CA PRO A 188 16.31 11.54 -3.05
C PRO A 188 17.75 11.34 -3.55
N LEU A 189 18.69 11.11 -2.62
CA LEU A 189 20.08 10.87 -2.95
C LEU A 189 20.26 9.37 -3.23
N HIS A 190 20.63 9.05 -4.45
CA HIS A 190 20.90 7.70 -4.89
C HIS A 190 22.38 7.51 -5.15
N LEU A 191 22.90 6.32 -4.83
CA LEU A 191 24.22 5.94 -5.27
C LEU A 191 24.24 5.83 -6.81
N PRO A 192 25.08 6.58 -7.52
CA PRO A 192 25.21 6.40 -8.96
C PRO A 192 25.77 5.01 -9.26
N TYR A 193 25.18 4.33 -10.25
CA TYR A 193 25.69 3.06 -10.77
C TYR A 193 26.72 3.35 -11.87
N PRO A 194 28.02 3.19 -11.61
CA PRO A 194 29.08 3.54 -12.57
C PRO A 194 29.11 2.64 -13.80
N GLU A 195 28.44 1.48 -13.75
CA GLU A 195 28.44 0.48 -14.84
C GLU A 195 27.44 0.76 -15.95
N ILE A 196 26.49 1.68 -15.74
CA ILE A 196 25.57 2.11 -16.78
C ILE A 196 26.18 3.34 -17.46
N GLY A 197 27.21 3.09 -18.27
CA GLY A 197 27.77 4.11 -19.15
C GLY A 197 26.68 4.61 -20.11
N ARG A 198 26.44 5.91 -20.10
CA ARG A 198 25.77 6.63 -21.17
C ARG A 198 26.80 7.19 -22.13
#